data_145da207a6866f4e8b568e6f8f65c75a
#
_entry.id   145da207a6866f4e8b568e6f8f65c75a
#
_cell.length_a   1.000
_cell.length_b   1.000
_cell.length_c   1.000
_cell.angle_alpha   90.00
_cell.angle_beta   90.00
_cell.angle_gamma   90.00
#
_symmetry.space_group_name_H-M   'P 1'
#
loop_
_entity.id
_entity.type
_entity.pdbx_description
1 polymer ?
#
loop_
_entity_poly.entity_id
_entity_poly.type
_entity_poly.pdbx_seq_one_letter_code
_entity_poly.pdbx_strand_id
1 'polypeptide(L)'
;MVLGAFYVFGAVSDLTSDASAGLPTDHTGTFTALSGTSFPNTQGSTPGTTHYITLLERGYALHELTFALLFLVLLAILFRRRQRWAWWAAWILMIANLGYTLTFGAHDSTILTRSLIATIGLPLLLLAHIPAFFPTRRPA
;
A
#
# COMPACT_ATOMS: atom_id res chain seq x y z
N MET A 1 -5.54 13.28 -5.00
CA MET A 1 -4.32 13.19 -5.84
C MET A 1 -3.08 12.86 -5.02
N VAL A 2 -2.75 13.60 -3.93
CA VAL A 2 -1.56 13.34 -3.09
C VAL A 2 -1.49 11.89 -2.62
N LEU A 3 -2.57 11.35 -2.05
CA LEU A 3 -2.61 9.96 -1.57
C LEU A 3 -2.37 8.95 -2.71
N GLY A 4 -2.97 9.16 -3.89
CA GLY A 4 -2.73 8.28 -5.04
C GLY A 4 -1.27 8.30 -5.52
N ALA A 5 -0.64 9.49 -5.55
CA ALA A 5 0.76 9.62 -5.87
C ALA A 5 1.66 8.93 -4.82
N PHE A 6 1.29 9.00 -3.55
CA PHE A 6 2.00 8.34 -2.45
C PHE A 6 2.03 6.81 -2.64
N TYR A 7 0.92 6.18 -3.02
CA TYR A 7 0.89 4.73 -3.31
C TYR A 7 1.76 4.35 -4.52
N VAL A 8 1.73 5.17 -5.59
CA VAL A 8 2.62 4.92 -6.74
C VAL A 8 4.09 5.03 -6.34
N PHE A 9 4.42 6.03 -5.53
CA PHE A 9 5.79 6.19 -5.02
C PHE A 9 6.23 4.99 -4.18
N GLY A 10 5.39 4.48 -3.28
CA GLY A 10 5.66 3.29 -2.47
C GLY A 10 6.01 2.09 -3.36
N ALA A 11 5.11 1.72 -4.27
CA ALA A 11 5.31 0.58 -5.16
C ALA A 11 6.56 0.70 -6.06
N VAL A 12 6.89 1.91 -6.55
CA VAL A 12 8.11 2.14 -7.32
C VAL A 12 9.36 2.01 -6.44
N SER A 13 9.28 2.49 -5.19
CA SER A 13 10.37 2.34 -4.21
C SER A 13 10.67 0.87 -3.94
N ASP A 14 9.63 0.04 -3.76
CA ASP A 14 9.78 -1.39 -3.50
C ASP A 14 10.39 -2.12 -4.70
N LEU A 15 9.90 -1.86 -5.91
CA LEU A 15 10.49 -2.42 -7.13
C LEU A 15 11.98 -2.09 -7.29
N THR A 16 12.38 -0.86 -6.94
CA THR A 16 13.80 -0.46 -7.01
C THR A 16 14.64 -1.12 -5.93
N SER A 17 14.10 -1.29 -4.73
CA SER A 17 14.75 -1.99 -3.62
C SER A 17 14.92 -3.48 -3.91
N ASP A 18 13.90 -4.14 -4.45
CA ASP A 18 13.97 -5.54 -4.89
C ASP A 18 15.04 -5.77 -5.95
N ALA A 19 15.19 -4.83 -6.89
CA ALA A 19 16.19 -4.92 -7.93
C ALA A 19 17.62 -4.84 -7.39
N SER A 20 17.85 -4.08 -6.31
CA SER A 20 19.17 -3.82 -5.75
C SER A 20 19.53 -4.73 -4.58
N ALA A 21 18.59 -5.04 -3.70
CA ALA A 21 18.82 -5.75 -2.43
C ALA A 21 18.08 -7.11 -2.33
N GLY A 22 17.17 -7.40 -3.27
CA GLY A 22 16.40 -8.64 -3.30
C GLY A 22 15.23 -8.70 -2.31
N LEU A 23 15.06 -7.65 -1.49
CA LEU A 23 13.95 -7.48 -0.56
C LEU A 23 13.68 -5.98 -0.38
N PRO A 24 12.41 -5.52 -0.31
CA PRO A 24 12.06 -4.15 0.01
C PRO A 24 12.68 -3.73 1.35
N THR A 25 13.16 -2.49 1.43
CA THR A 25 13.86 -1.99 2.61
C THR A 25 13.00 -2.04 3.86
N ASP A 26 11.70 -1.80 3.73
CA ASP A 26 10.74 -1.83 4.83
C ASP A 26 10.32 -3.26 5.21
N HIS A 27 10.52 -4.28 4.36
CA HIS A 27 10.28 -5.68 4.70
C HIS A 27 11.44 -6.34 5.45
N THR A 28 12.63 -5.73 5.47
CA THR A 28 13.82 -6.32 6.12
C THR A 28 13.65 -6.53 7.62
N GLY A 29 12.97 -5.60 8.31
CA GLY A 29 12.66 -5.71 9.74
C GLY A 29 11.74 -6.88 10.03
N THR A 30 10.63 -6.99 9.30
CA THR A 30 9.68 -8.10 9.40
C THR A 30 10.34 -9.43 9.08
N PHE A 31 11.14 -9.49 8.00
CA PHE A 31 11.87 -10.70 7.65
C PHE A 31 12.76 -11.17 8.80
N THR A 32 13.55 -10.25 9.37
CA THR A 32 14.46 -10.57 10.49
C THR A 32 13.71 -11.01 11.74
N ALA A 33 12.59 -10.35 12.05
CA ALA A 33 11.76 -10.68 13.21
C ALA A 33 11.15 -12.09 13.11
N LEU A 34 10.74 -12.50 11.91
CA LEU A 34 10.10 -13.81 11.68
C LEU A 34 11.10 -14.95 11.44
N SER A 35 12.20 -14.69 10.73
CA SER A 35 13.18 -15.71 10.37
C SER A 35 14.29 -15.91 11.41
N GLY A 36 14.47 -14.96 12.33
CA GLY A 36 15.57 -14.95 13.30
C GLY A 36 16.94 -14.64 12.69
N THR A 37 17.03 -14.30 11.40
CA THR A 37 18.28 -14.01 10.69
C THR A 37 18.09 -12.87 9.69
N SER A 38 19.19 -12.24 9.28
CA SER A 38 19.12 -11.20 8.25
C SER A 38 18.97 -11.80 6.84
N PHE A 39 18.33 -11.07 5.93
CA PHE A 39 18.14 -11.50 4.54
C PHE A 39 19.47 -11.81 3.82
N PRO A 40 20.55 -11.00 3.92
CA PRO A 40 21.85 -11.34 3.35
C PRO A 40 22.46 -12.64 3.88
N ASN A 41 22.30 -12.92 5.17
CA ASN A 41 22.79 -14.19 5.76
C ASN A 41 22.01 -15.39 5.19
N THR A 42 20.68 -15.25 5.05
CA THR A 42 19.85 -16.29 4.44
C THR A 42 20.21 -16.48 2.96
N GLN A 43 20.53 -15.40 2.24
CA GLN A 43 20.96 -15.45 0.85
C GLN A 43 22.27 -16.24 0.69
N GLY A 44 23.22 -16.08 1.62
CA GLY A 44 24.46 -16.85 1.63
C GLY A 44 24.25 -18.34 1.94
N SER A 45 23.31 -18.67 2.81
CA SER A 45 23.07 -20.06 3.24
C SER A 45 22.07 -20.82 2.37
N THR A 46 21.03 -20.13 1.86
CA THR A 46 19.94 -20.74 1.06
C THR A 46 19.59 -19.87 -0.15
N PRO A 47 20.47 -19.77 -1.16
CA PRO A 47 20.28 -18.83 -2.28
C PRO A 47 19.03 -19.10 -3.12
N GLY A 48 18.61 -20.37 -3.25
CA GLY A 48 17.38 -20.71 -3.97
C GLY A 48 16.12 -20.19 -3.26
N THR A 49 16.06 -20.28 -1.95
CA THR A 49 14.93 -19.78 -1.14
C THR A 49 14.84 -18.25 -1.23
N THR A 50 15.96 -17.56 -1.08
CA THR A 50 15.97 -16.09 -1.17
C THR A 50 15.66 -15.60 -2.58
N HIS A 51 16.11 -16.29 -3.62
CA HIS A 51 15.71 -15.98 -4.99
C HIS A 51 14.20 -16.10 -5.19
N TYR A 52 13.58 -17.15 -4.65
CA TYR A 52 12.12 -17.31 -4.69
C TYR A 52 11.40 -16.19 -3.93
N ILE A 53 11.88 -15.83 -2.73
CA ILE A 53 11.33 -14.69 -1.96
C ILE A 53 11.42 -13.40 -2.77
N THR A 54 12.57 -13.09 -3.36
CA THR A 54 12.75 -11.90 -4.21
C THR A 54 11.77 -11.87 -5.40
N LEU A 55 11.49 -13.01 -6.02
CA LEU A 55 10.50 -13.09 -7.10
C LEU A 55 9.08 -12.84 -6.61
N LEU A 56 8.73 -13.36 -5.43
CA LEU A 56 7.41 -13.10 -4.81
C LEU A 56 7.25 -11.61 -4.47
N GLU A 57 8.25 -11.00 -3.84
CA GLU A 57 8.24 -9.57 -3.48
C GLU A 57 8.12 -8.69 -4.73
N ARG A 58 8.87 -8.99 -5.78
CA ARG A 58 8.75 -8.29 -7.06
C ARG A 58 7.37 -8.44 -7.68
N GLY A 59 6.79 -9.64 -7.64
CA GLY A 59 5.42 -9.88 -8.07
C GLY A 59 4.43 -9.06 -7.25
N TYR A 60 4.59 -9.02 -5.93
CA TYR A 60 3.78 -8.22 -5.03
C TYR A 60 3.87 -6.72 -5.36
N ALA A 61 5.08 -6.17 -5.49
CA ALA A 61 5.29 -4.76 -5.81
C ALA A 61 4.71 -4.36 -7.20
N LEU A 62 4.70 -5.27 -8.18
CA LEU A 62 4.02 -5.05 -9.47
C LEU A 62 2.49 -4.99 -9.31
N HIS A 63 1.90 -5.86 -8.49
CA HIS A 63 0.47 -5.79 -8.17
C HIS A 63 0.12 -4.50 -7.43
N GLU A 64 0.95 -4.10 -6.48
CA GLU A 64 0.79 -2.84 -5.75
C GLU A 64 0.83 -1.63 -6.69
N LEU A 65 1.82 -1.60 -7.61
CA LEU A 65 1.91 -0.54 -8.64
C LEU A 65 0.67 -0.49 -9.52
N THR A 66 0.20 -1.64 -9.99
CA THR A 66 -1.01 -1.72 -10.81
C THR A 66 -2.22 -1.18 -10.04
N PHE A 67 -2.37 -1.58 -8.78
CA PHE A 67 -3.44 -1.11 -7.92
C PHE A 67 -3.36 0.40 -7.64
N ALA A 68 -2.15 0.90 -7.37
CA ALA A 68 -1.89 2.32 -7.15
C ALA A 68 -2.23 3.18 -8.38
N LEU A 69 -1.89 2.70 -9.58
CA LEU A 69 -2.22 3.37 -10.85
C LEU A 69 -3.73 3.38 -11.10
N LEU A 70 -4.43 2.26 -10.89
CA LEU A 70 -5.88 2.19 -11.00
C LEU A 70 -6.56 3.14 -10.01
N PHE A 71 -6.08 3.19 -8.77
CA PHE A 71 -6.58 4.13 -7.77
C PHE A 71 -6.34 5.58 -8.16
N LEU A 72 -5.16 5.89 -8.71
CA LEU A 72 -4.84 7.22 -9.20
C LEU A 72 -5.78 7.64 -10.34
N VAL A 73 -6.07 6.74 -11.29
CA VAL A 73 -7.05 6.97 -12.38
C VAL A 73 -8.44 7.21 -11.81
N LEU A 74 -8.88 6.41 -10.83
CA LEU A 74 -10.15 6.59 -10.13
C LEU A 74 -10.25 7.98 -9.50
N LEU A 75 -9.20 8.41 -8.81
CA LEU A 75 -9.15 9.74 -8.20
C LEU A 75 -9.11 10.86 -9.25
N ALA A 76 -8.31 10.70 -10.30
CA ALA A 76 -8.10 11.73 -11.30
C ALA A 76 -9.35 12.01 -12.16
N ILE A 77 -10.13 10.98 -12.43
CA ILE A 77 -11.27 11.07 -13.35
C ILE A 77 -12.60 11.04 -12.58
N LEU A 78 -12.84 9.93 -11.88
CA LEU A 78 -14.18 9.63 -11.38
C LEU A 78 -14.49 10.34 -10.07
N PHE A 79 -13.50 10.41 -9.17
CA PHE A 79 -13.63 11.14 -7.91
C PHE A 79 -13.75 12.66 -8.16
N ARG A 80 -12.98 13.20 -9.08
CA ARG A 80 -13.11 14.63 -9.48
C ARG A 80 -14.47 14.96 -10.12
N ARG A 81 -15.08 13.99 -10.84
CA ARG A 81 -16.44 14.11 -11.38
C ARG A 81 -17.53 13.89 -10.33
N ARG A 82 -17.17 13.69 -9.06
CA ARG A 82 -18.07 13.46 -7.94
C ARG A 82 -19.03 12.29 -8.18
N GLN A 83 -18.57 11.25 -8.84
CA GLN A 83 -19.34 10.03 -9.07
C GLN A 83 -19.50 9.28 -7.73
N ARG A 84 -20.73 9.09 -7.24
CA ARG A 84 -21.01 8.48 -5.93
C ARG A 84 -20.38 7.10 -5.78
N TRP A 85 -20.43 6.29 -6.83
CA TRP A 85 -19.83 4.97 -6.80
C TRP A 85 -18.30 5.01 -6.63
N ALA A 86 -17.63 6.06 -7.15
CA ALA A 86 -16.18 6.23 -6.98
C ALA A 86 -15.82 6.50 -5.52
N TRP A 87 -16.68 7.18 -4.77
CA TRP A 87 -16.51 7.35 -3.33
C TRP A 87 -16.59 6.01 -2.61
N TRP A 88 -17.56 5.15 -2.95
CA TRP A 88 -17.65 3.79 -2.39
C TRP A 88 -16.48 2.92 -2.84
N ALA A 89 -16.09 2.97 -4.11
CA ALA A 89 -14.95 2.21 -4.63
C ALA A 89 -13.64 2.56 -3.93
N ALA A 90 -13.45 3.82 -3.52
CA ALA A 90 -12.26 4.24 -2.77
C ALA A 90 -12.14 3.55 -1.40
N TRP A 91 -13.24 3.08 -0.79
CA TRP A 91 -13.20 2.31 0.46
C TRP A 91 -12.60 0.91 0.28
N ILE A 92 -12.58 0.35 -0.94
CA ILE A 92 -11.96 -0.96 -1.21
C ILE A 92 -10.47 -0.93 -0.85
N LEU A 93 -9.82 0.23 -0.98
CA LEU A 93 -8.42 0.40 -0.60
C LEU A 93 -8.16 0.12 0.88
N MET A 94 -9.18 0.27 1.73
CA MET A 94 -9.07 -0.06 3.16
C MET A 94 -8.77 -1.55 3.39
N ILE A 95 -9.21 -2.43 2.52
CA ILE A 95 -8.94 -3.87 2.62
C ILE A 95 -7.43 -4.11 2.53
N ALA A 96 -6.77 -3.50 1.54
CA ALA A 96 -5.32 -3.62 1.37
C ALA A 96 -4.56 -2.97 2.54
N ASN A 97 -4.95 -1.75 2.95
CA ASN A 97 -4.30 -1.06 4.06
C ASN A 97 -4.41 -1.83 5.38
N LEU A 98 -5.61 -2.33 5.70
CA LEU A 98 -5.82 -3.13 6.92
C LEU A 98 -5.08 -4.46 6.84
N GLY A 99 -5.13 -5.14 5.70
CA GLY A 99 -4.41 -6.39 5.49
C GLY A 99 -2.91 -6.20 5.71
N TYR A 100 -2.32 -5.20 5.10
CA TYR A 100 -0.89 -4.88 5.26
C TYR A 100 -0.54 -4.51 6.71
N THR A 101 -1.35 -3.67 7.36
CA THR A 101 -1.14 -3.28 8.76
C THR A 101 -1.19 -4.48 9.70
N LEU A 102 -2.16 -5.38 9.51
CA LEU A 102 -2.34 -6.53 10.38
C LEU A 102 -1.29 -7.63 10.15
N THR A 103 -0.82 -7.80 8.91
CA THR A 103 0.15 -8.86 8.58
C THR A 103 1.58 -8.44 8.86
N PHE A 104 2.01 -7.28 8.38
CA PHE A 104 3.39 -6.81 8.51
C PHE A 104 3.58 -5.86 9.68
N GLY A 105 2.67 -4.94 9.92
CA GLY A 105 2.77 -3.97 11.01
C GLY A 105 2.77 -4.61 12.41
N ALA A 106 2.23 -5.82 12.55
CA ALA A 106 2.32 -6.58 13.81
C ALA A 106 3.76 -6.99 14.16
N HIS A 107 4.66 -7.02 13.19
CA HIS A 107 6.04 -7.49 13.35
C HIS A 107 7.09 -6.38 13.22
N ASP A 108 6.71 -5.20 12.70
CA ASP A 108 7.62 -4.09 12.49
C ASP A 108 6.94 -2.75 12.80
N SER A 109 7.50 -2.01 13.76
CA SER A 109 6.95 -0.72 14.20
C SER A 109 7.04 0.38 13.14
N THR A 110 8.00 0.30 12.23
CA THR A 110 8.15 1.26 11.12
C THR A 110 7.03 1.06 10.10
N ILE A 111 6.78 -0.19 9.73
CA ILE A 111 5.66 -0.55 8.86
C ILE A 111 4.33 -0.18 9.53
N LEU A 112 4.17 -0.51 10.82
CA LEU A 112 2.96 -0.16 11.57
C LEU A 112 2.69 1.35 11.48
N THR A 113 3.69 2.17 11.75
CA THR A 113 3.53 3.63 11.72
C THR A 113 3.14 4.14 10.33
N ARG A 114 3.81 3.66 9.28
CA ARG A 114 3.53 4.06 7.89
C ARG A 114 2.15 3.63 7.44
N SER A 115 1.77 2.38 7.71
CA SER A 115 0.48 1.84 7.31
C SER A 115 -0.69 2.46 8.07
N LEU A 116 -0.51 2.84 9.35
CA LEU A 116 -1.51 3.56 10.12
C LEU A 116 -1.82 4.94 9.53
N ILE A 117 -0.84 5.64 8.96
CA ILE A 117 -1.08 6.92 8.29
C ILE A 117 -2.08 6.73 7.14
N ALA A 118 -1.90 5.71 6.30
CA ALA A 118 -2.82 5.41 5.20
C ALA A 118 -4.18 4.88 5.71
N THR A 119 -4.15 3.99 6.70
CA THR A 119 -5.34 3.35 7.28
C THR A 119 -6.27 4.34 7.99
N ILE A 120 -5.72 5.37 8.63
CA ILE A 120 -6.49 6.43 9.28
C ILE A 120 -6.77 7.57 8.30
N GLY A 121 -5.77 7.96 7.50
CA GLY A 121 -5.87 9.10 6.59
C GLY A 121 -6.92 8.92 5.50
N LEU A 122 -7.03 7.72 4.92
CA LEU A 122 -8.02 7.45 3.88
C LEU A 122 -9.47 7.62 4.36
N PRO A 123 -9.92 6.99 5.47
CA PRO A 123 -11.26 7.22 6.00
C PRO A 123 -11.54 8.69 6.30
N LEU A 124 -10.60 9.39 6.94
CA LEU A 124 -10.78 10.81 7.26
C LEU A 124 -10.97 11.65 5.99
N LEU A 125 -10.17 11.40 4.95
CA LEU A 125 -10.32 12.08 3.66
C LEU A 125 -11.67 11.75 3.01
N LEU A 126 -12.09 10.49 3.00
CA LEU A 126 -13.37 10.08 2.42
C LEU A 126 -14.55 10.71 3.18
N LEU A 127 -14.51 10.71 4.51
CA LEU A 127 -15.56 11.33 5.34
C LEU A 127 -15.62 12.84 5.11
N ALA A 128 -14.48 13.53 5.03
CA ALA A 128 -14.44 14.96 4.74
C ALA A 128 -15.04 15.32 3.36
N HIS A 129 -15.08 14.36 2.42
CA HIS A 129 -15.64 14.56 1.09
C HIS A 129 -17.13 14.19 0.97
N ILE A 130 -17.77 13.64 2.01
CA ILE A 130 -19.20 13.28 1.99
C ILE A 130 -20.09 14.40 1.42
N PRO A 131 -19.99 15.67 1.87
CA PRO A 131 -20.87 16.72 1.37
C PRO A 131 -20.73 16.98 -0.14
N ALA A 132 -19.54 16.72 -0.71
CA ALA A 132 -19.30 16.89 -2.13
C ALA A 132 -19.94 15.79 -3.00
N PHE A 133 -20.08 14.58 -2.45
CA PHE A 133 -20.65 13.42 -3.14
C PHE A 133 -22.15 13.23 -2.84
N PHE A 134 -22.58 13.66 -1.66
CA PHE A 134 -23.95 13.47 -1.14
C PHE A 134 -24.51 14.83 -0.67
N PRO A 135 -24.75 15.79 -1.59
CA PRO A 135 -25.28 17.08 -1.20
C PRO A 135 -26.69 16.92 -0.60
N THR A 136 -26.90 17.50 0.58
CA THR A 136 -28.25 17.62 1.16
C THR A 136 -29.06 18.55 0.28
N ARG A 137 -30.21 18.09 -0.24
CA ARG A 137 -31.17 18.98 -0.90
C ARG A 137 -31.61 20.03 0.12
N ARG A 138 -31.34 21.29 -0.13
CA ARG A 138 -32.02 22.36 0.60
C ARG A 138 -33.50 22.27 0.24
N PRO A 139 -34.43 22.22 1.21
CA PRO A 139 -35.85 22.39 0.89
C PRO A 139 -36.02 23.76 0.23
N ALA A 140 -36.78 23.78 -0.84
CA ALA A 140 -37.14 25.00 -1.58
C ALA A 140 -38.05 25.86 -0.72
#